data_16e29d93726fdd069f4100a4f3ec8f89
#
_entry.id   16e29d93726fdd069f4100a4f3ec8f89
#
_cell.length_a   1.000
_cell.length_b   1.000
_cell.length_c   1.000
_cell.angle_alpha   90.00
_cell.angle_beta   90.00
_cell.angle_gamma   90.00
#
_symmetry.space_group_name_H-M   'P 1'
#
loop_
_entity.id
_entity.type
_entity.pdbx_description
1 polymer ?
#
loop_
_entity_poly.entity_id
_entity_poly.type
_entity_poly.pdbx_seq_one_letter_code
_entity_poly.pdbx_strand_id
1 'polypeptide(L)'
;MGKITKKSINMLMDIYKRNSTDTLLKLTDPQDNSSVIMEIALKTSLTIPEKGIFVDRVVTPCFDENGDFMPQYLDPLFMIALLQMTTNVPPIEDTIPILDEVGNETGEKSTIMNIEKTYELCKAINLVKNVADTKYQALIEELRQMVADKLAYMKDVNARKATSFGMLLKPYLDAAGNEANISQEALTRISNAIEEYKPDKVVTM
;
A
#
# COMPACT_ATOMS: atom_id res chain seq x y z
N MET A 1 -43.27 13.25 10.76
CA MET A 1 -41.94 12.62 10.56
C MET A 1 -42.06 11.13 10.80
N GLY A 2 -41.84 10.29 9.77
CA GLY A 2 -41.86 8.82 9.90
C GLY A 2 -40.63 8.35 10.72
N LYS A 3 -40.88 7.40 11.67
CA LYS A 3 -39.77 6.79 12.45
C LYS A 3 -38.87 5.98 11.50
N ILE A 4 -37.57 6.23 11.54
CA ILE A 4 -36.58 5.40 10.85
C ILE A 4 -36.56 4.04 11.54
N THR A 5 -36.90 2.98 10.81
CA THR A 5 -36.93 1.61 11.30
C THR A 5 -35.72 0.81 10.81
N LYS A 6 -35.36 -0.27 11.50
CA LYS A 6 -34.32 -1.20 11.05
C LYS A 6 -34.58 -1.73 9.62
N LYS A 7 -35.86 -1.91 9.26
CA LYS A 7 -36.31 -2.32 7.92
C LYS A 7 -35.98 -1.24 6.88
N SER A 8 -36.19 0.05 7.22
CA SER A 8 -35.86 1.18 6.33
C SER A 8 -34.36 1.29 6.11
N ILE A 9 -33.54 1.05 7.14
CA ILE A 9 -32.09 1.05 7.05
C ILE A 9 -31.62 -0.11 6.16
N ASN A 10 -32.11 -1.32 6.38
CA ASN A 10 -31.74 -2.47 5.55
C ASN A 10 -32.12 -2.26 4.08
N MET A 11 -33.31 -1.69 3.81
CA MET A 11 -33.74 -1.37 2.45
C MET A 11 -32.83 -0.33 1.79
N LEU A 12 -32.38 0.69 2.53
CA LEU A 12 -31.41 1.67 2.05
C LEU A 12 -30.04 1.02 1.76
N MET A 13 -29.60 0.11 2.63
CA MET A 13 -28.36 -0.67 2.41
C MET A 13 -28.46 -1.57 1.18
N ASP A 14 -29.61 -2.20 0.94
CA ASP A 14 -29.84 -3.02 -0.25
C ASP A 14 -29.87 -2.18 -1.54
N ILE A 15 -30.48 -0.99 -1.48
CA ILE A 15 -30.46 -0.03 -2.59
C ILE A 15 -29.02 0.44 -2.85
N TYR A 16 -28.27 0.75 -1.80
CA TYR A 16 -26.87 1.16 -1.93
C TYR A 16 -26.02 0.06 -2.57
N LYS A 17 -26.17 -1.20 -2.12
CA LYS A 17 -25.48 -2.36 -2.71
C LYS A 17 -25.86 -2.61 -4.17
N ARG A 18 -27.14 -2.43 -4.53
CA ARG A 18 -27.62 -2.56 -5.93
C ARG A 18 -27.12 -1.41 -6.82
N ASN A 19 -26.95 -0.21 -6.27
CA ASN A 19 -26.43 0.94 -6.99
C ASN A 19 -24.90 0.96 -7.10
N SER A 20 -24.20 0.06 -6.39
CA SER A 20 -22.79 -0.25 -6.60
C SER A 20 -22.61 -1.29 -7.72
N THR A 21 -23.40 -1.17 -8.79
CA THR A 21 -23.30 -2.05 -9.96
C THR A 21 -21.92 -1.86 -10.60
N ASP A 22 -21.27 -2.98 -10.84
CA ASP A 22 -19.99 -3.03 -11.53
C ASP A 22 -20.14 -2.36 -12.91
N THR A 23 -19.34 -1.34 -13.14
CA THR A 23 -19.23 -0.70 -14.45
C THR A 23 -18.34 -1.58 -15.31
N LEU A 24 -18.74 -1.86 -16.57
CA LEU A 24 -17.91 -2.61 -17.50
C LEU A 24 -17.07 -1.65 -18.33
N LEU A 25 -15.75 -1.81 -18.25
CA LEU A 25 -14.81 -1.17 -19.16
C LEU A 25 -14.53 -2.13 -20.32
N LYS A 26 -14.77 -1.67 -21.54
CA LYS A 26 -14.45 -2.42 -22.76
C LYS A 26 -13.19 -1.86 -23.37
N LEU A 27 -12.18 -2.70 -23.48
CA LEU A 27 -10.97 -2.38 -24.21
C LEU A 27 -11.14 -2.89 -25.64
N THR A 28 -11.02 -1.99 -26.61
CA THR A 28 -11.13 -2.29 -28.05
C THR A 28 -9.77 -2.30 -28.70
N ASP A 29 -9.64 -3.05 -29.81
CA ASP A 29 -8.43 -3.02 -30.64
C ASP A 29 -8.25 -1.62 -31.23
N PRO A 30 -7.07 -0.98 -31.08
CA PRO A 30 -6.77 0.31 -31.69
C PRO A 30 -6.84 0.30 -33.21
N GLN A 31 -6.66 -0.88 -33.83
CA GLN A 31 -6.71 -1.05 -35.29
C GLN A 31 -8.12 -1.41 -35.79
N ASP A 32 -8.92 -2.04 -34.95
CA ASP A 32 -10.30 -2.41 -35.23
C ASP A 32 -11.20 -2.06 -34.04
N ASN A 33 -11.73 -0.84 -34.03
CA ASN A 33 -12.61 -0.31 -32.97
C ASN A 33 -13.90 -1.13 -32.77
N SER A 34 -14.18 -2.10 -33.63
CA SER A 34 -15.34 -2.99 -33.52
C SER A 34 -15.06 -4.26 -32.70
N SER A 35 -13.78 -4.64 -32.56
CA SER A 35 -13.40 -5.83 -31.79
C SER A 35 -13.05 -5.49 -30.33
N VAL A 36 -13.82 -6.09 -29.41
CA VAL A 36 -13.55 -5.99 -27.97
C VAL A 36 -12.50 -7.02 -27.61
N ILE A 37 -11.32 -6.55 -27.17
CA ILE A 37 -10.22 -7.42 -26.75
C ILE A 37 -10.52 -7.98 -25.35
N MET A 38 -11.03 -7.14 -24.42
CA MET A 38 -11.23 -7.49 -23.03
C MET A 38 -12.39 -6.68 -22.43
N GLU A 39 -13.19 -7.34 -21.60
CA GLU A 39 -14.17 -6.71 -20.72
C GLU A 39 -13.69 -6.77 -19.28
N ILE A 40 -13.55 -5.61 -18.65
CA ILE A 40 -13.12 -5.48 -17.27
C ILE A 40 -14.30 -5.05 -16.41
N ALA A 41 -14.66 -5.85 -15.42
CA ALA A 41 -15.63 -5.47 -14.41
C ALA A 41 -14.97 -4.51 -13.40
N LEU A 42 -15.58 -3.34 -13.19
CA LEU A 42 -15.09 -2.31 -12.29
C LEU A 42 -15.97 -2.20 -11.05
N LYS A 43 -15.34 -2.34 -9.90
CA LYS A 43 -15.95 -2.07 -8.61
C LYS A 43 -15.85 -0.57 -8.32
N THR A 44 -16.99 0.14 -8.32
CA THR A 44 -17.05 1.59 -8.18
C THR A 44 -17.09 2.08 -6.74
N SER A 45 -17.07 1.17 -5.76
CA SER A 45 -17.02 1.51 -4.34
C SER A 45 -16.26 0.44 -3.56
N LEU A 46 -15.54 0.85 -2.54
CA LEU A 46 -14.89 0.00 -1.55
C LEU A 46 -15.50 0.26 -0.17
N THR A 47 -15.61 -0.78 0.64
CA THR A 47 -15.96 -0.65 2.05
C THR A 47 -14.84 0.03 2.84
N ILE A 48 -15.14 0.56 4.04
CA ILE A 48 -14.12 1.20 4.88
C ILE A 48 -12.92 0.26 5.17
N PRO A 49 -13.10 -1.02 5.54
CA PRO A 49 -11.98 -1.94 5.69
C PRO A 49 -11.16 -2.15 4.41
N GLU A 50 -11.82 -2.28 3.25
CA GLU A 50 -11.13 -2.43 1.97
C GLU A 50 -10.30 -1.20 1.62
N LYS A 51 -10.81 0.01 1.88
CA LYS A 51 -10.05 1.26 1.70
C LYS A 51 -8.81 1.29 2.61
N GLY A 52 -8.94 0.84 3.87
CA GLY A 52 -7.81 0.69 4.79
C GLY A 52 -6.74 -0.26 4.23
N ILE A 53 -7.15 -1.46 3.76
CA ILE A 53 -6.25 -2.43 3.14
C ILE A 53 -5.59 -1.84 1.88
N PHE A 54 -6.33 -1.11 1.05
CA PHE A 54 -5.78 -0.42 -0.12
C PHE A 54 -4.65 0.53 0.27
N VAL A 55 -4.93 1.42 1.24
CA VAL A 55 -3.97 2.43 1.71
C VAL A 55 -2.70 1.77 2.28
N ASP A 56 -2.86 0.72 3.08
CA ASP A 56 -1.72 0.00 3.68
C ASP A 56 -0.88 -0.73 2.62
N ARG A 57 -1.50 -1.32 1.60
CA ARG A 57 -0.79 -1.95 0.46
C ARG A 57 0.01 -0.96 -0.37
N VAL A 58 -0.44 0.28 -0.45
CA VAL A 58 0.24 1.34 -1.19
C VAL A 58 1.34 1.99 -0.36
N VAL A 59 1.03 2.38 0.88
CA VAL A 59 1.91 3.24 1.68
C VAL A 59 3.01 2.45 2.40
N THR A 60 2.67 1.30 3.00
CA THR A 60 3.64 0.56 3.81
C THR A 60 4.90 0.16 3.04
N PRO A 61 4.82 -0.38 1.80
CA PRO A 61 6.01 -0.75 1.05
C PRO A 61 6.79 0.45 0.47
N CYS A 62 6.25 1.68 0.60
CA CYS A 62 6.99 2.90 0.23
C CYS A 62 7.99 3.36 1.28
N PHE A 63 8.17 2.62 2.36
CA PHE A 63 9.18 2.90 3.39
C PHE A 63 10.12 1.71 3.50
N ASP A 64 11.42 1.99 3.58
CA ASP A 64 12.43 0.96 3.83
C ASP A 64 12.48 0.54 5.32
N GLU A 65 13.41 -0.36 5.65
CA GLU A 65 13.61 -0.87 7.01
C GLU A 65 14.01 0.24 8.01
N ASN A 66 14.62 1.33 7.52
CA ASN A 66 14.99 2.49 8.32
C ASN A 66 13.85 3.49 8.48
N GLY A 67 12.75 3.30 7.75
CA GLY A 67 11.62 4.21 7.70
C GLY A 67 11.80 5.37 6.71
N ASP A 68 12.79 5.27 5.81
CA ASP A 68 13.02 6.25 4.76
C ASP A 68 12.02 6.05 3.61
N PHE A 69 11.46 7.17 3.16
CA PHE A 69 10.45 7.17 2.11
C PHE A 69 11.06 6.97 0.72
N MET A 70 10.54 5.98 -0.01
CA MET A 70 10.92 5.60 -1.37
C MET A 70 9.84 6.02 -2.38
N PRO A 71 9.87 7.26 -2.90
CA PRO A 71 8.80 7.82 -3.73
C PRO A 71 8.55 7.09 -5.04
N GLN A 72 9.57 6.40 -5.57
CA GLN A 72 9.51 5.67 -6.85
C GLN A 72 8.50 4.49 -6.82
N TYR A 73 8.14 3.99 -5.65
CA TYR A 73 7.19 2.88 -5.51
C TYR A 73 5.73 3.34 -5.40
N LEU A 74 5.48 4.62 -5.12
CA LEU A 74 4.13 5.12 -4.80
C LEU A 74 3.16 4.92 -5.97
N ASP A 75 3.50 5.39 -7.16
CA ASP A 75 2.63 5.28 -8.33
C ASP A 75 2.45 3.82 -8.80
N PRO A 76 3.51 3.00 -8.95
CA PRO A 76 3.35 1.59 -9.24
C PRO A 76 2.44 0.85 -8.27
N LEU A 77 2.63 1.01 -6.97
CA LEU A 77 1.84 0.33 -5.95
C LEU A 77 0.39 0.82 -5.93
N PHE A 78 0.14 2.12 -6.15
CA PHE A 78 -1.20 2.66 -6.27
C PHE A 78 -1.95 2.03 -7.44
N MET A 79 -1.32 1.98 -8.62
CA MET A 79 -1.93 1.42 -9.83
C MET A 79 -2.19 -0.10 -9.70
N ILE A 80 -1.25 -0.84 -9.10
CA ILE A 80 -1.40 -2.28 -8.86
C ILE A 80 -2.51 -2.55 -7.83
N ALA A 81 -2.56 -1.81 -6.73
CA ALA A 81 -3.63 -1.94 -5.74
C ALA A 81 -4.99 -1.60 -6.34
N LEU A 82 -5.06 -0.56 -7.20
CA LEU A 82 -6.27 -0.19 -7.91
C LEU A 82 -6.74 -1.34 -8.82
N LEU A 83 -5.84 -1.92 -9.63
CA LEU A 83 -6.15 -3.08 -10.47
C LEU A 83 -6.70 -4.25 -9.65
N GLN A 84 -6.01 -4.64 -8.59
CA GLN A 84 -6.35 -5.82 -7.80
C GLN A 84 -7.64 -5.68 -6.99
N MET A 85 -7.94 -4.48 -6.49
CA MET A 85 -9.05 -4.28 -5.55
C MET A 85 -10.31 -3.75 -6.21
N THR A 86 -10.20 -3.17 -7.39
CA THR A 86 -11.33 -2.58 -8.09
C THR A 86 -11.66 -3.26 -9.42
N THR A 87 -10.91 -4.27 -9.83
CA THR A 87 -11.18 -4.99 -11.08
C THR A 87 -11.15 -6.51 -10.91
N ASN A 88 -11.62 -7.22 -11.94
CA ASN A 88 -11.49 -8.68 -12.05
C ASN A 88 -10.22 -9.12 -12.79
N VAL A 89 -9.29 -8.21 -13.08
CA VAL A 89 -8.05 -8.52 -13.77
C VAL A 89 -7.03 -9.06 -12.78
N PRO A 90 -6.53 -10.30 -12.98
CA PRO A 90 -5.50 -10.85 -12.09
C PRO A 90 -4.16 -10.14 -12.32
N PRO A 91 -3.29 -10.07 -11.29
CA PRO A 91 -1.91 -9.63 -11.47
C PRO A 91 -1.15 -10.62 -12.35
N ILE A 92 -0.06 -10.17 -12.96
CA ILE A 92 0.87 -11.06 -13.66
C ILE A 92 1.77 -11.73 -12.62
N GLU A 93 1.86 -13.05 -12.70
CA GLU A 93 2.62 -13.86 -11.75
C GLU A 93 3.79 -14.54 -12.47
N ASP A 94 4.92 -14.63 -11.77
CA ASP A 94 6.06 -15.46 -12.15
C ASP A 94 6.17 -16.65 -11.21
N THR A 95 6.62 -17.77 -11.76
CA THR A 95 6.88 -18.99 -10.98
C THR A 95 8.35 -19.05 -10.65
N ILE A 96 8.69 -19.10 -9.37
CA ILE A 96 10.05 -19.20 -8.88
C ILE A 96 10.27 -20.56 -8.17
N PRO A 97 11.45 -21.17 -8.30
CA PRO A 97 11.79 -22.37 -7.52
C PRO A 97 11.89 -22.02 -6.03
N ILE A 98 11.45 -22.94 -5.17
CA ILE A 98 11.68 -22.85 -3.74
C ILE A 98 13.06 -23.43 -3.46
N LEU A 99 13.89 -22.68 -2.75
CA LEU A 99 15.23 -23.11 -2.33
C LEU A 99 15.17 -23.66 -0.89
N ASP A 100 15.99 -24.66 -0.61
CA ASP A 100 16.23 -25.15 0.75
C ASP A 100 17.13 -24.19 1.55
N GLU A 101 17.40 -24.51 2.82
CA GLU A 101 18.26 -23.71 3.70
C GLU A 101 19.72 -23.59 3.20
N VAL A 102 20.14 -24.43 2.27
CA VAL A 102 21.49 -24.46 1.67
C VAL A 102 21.51 -23.78 0.30
N GLY A 103 20.35 -23.40 -0.23
CA GLY A 103 20.21 -22.71 -1.51
C GLY A 103 20.01 -23.62 -2.72
N ASN A 104 19.71 -24.92 -2.54
CA ASN A 104 19.38 -25.82 -3.63
C ASN A 104 17.87 -25.78 -3.95
N GLU A 105 17.52 -26.02 -5.21
CA GLU A 105 16.12 -26.15 -5.59
C GLU A 105 15.48 -27.40 -4.97
N THR A 106 14.37 -27.21 -4.25
CA THR A 106 13.61 -28.32 -3.62
C THR A 106 12.78 -29.12 -4.63
N GLY A 107 12.68 -28.64 -5.86
CA GLY A 107 11.75 -29.14 -6.88
C GLY A 107 10.32 -28.61 -6.74
N GLU A 108 10.00 -27.92 -5.66
CA GLU A 108 8.76 -27.19 -5.47
C GLU A 108 8.85 -25.79 -6.09
N LYS A 109 7.70 -25.25 -6.47
CA LYS A 109 7.61 -23.90 -7.09
C LYS A 109 6.64 -23.04 -6.31
N SER A 110 7.00 -21.78 -6.12
CA SER A 110 6.13 -20.74 -5.58
C SER A 110 5.73 -19.77 -6.67
N THR A 111 4.53 -19.23 -6.56
CA THR A 111 4.04 -18.20 -7.47
C THR A 111 4.08 -16.85 -6.76
N ILE A 112 4.75 -15.89 -7.37
CA ILE A 112 4.85 -14.53 -6.87
C ILE A 112 4.36 -13.53 -7.91
N MET A 113 3.79 -12.42 -7.46
CA MET A 113 3.40 -11.35 -8.36
C MET A 113 4.64 -10.69 -8.97
N ASN A 114 4.68 -10.59 -10.30
CA ASN A 114 5.66 -9.77 -10.99
C ASN A 114 5.19 -8.31 -10.99
N ILE A 115 5.81 -7.50 -10.13
CA ILE A 115 5.43 -6.09 -9.94
C ILE A 115 5.61 -5.29 -11.23
N GLU A 116 6.74 -5.46 -11.92
CA GLU A 116 7.07 -4.71 -13.13
C GLU A 116 6.08 -5.01 -14.27
N LYS A 117 5.86 -6.29 -14.59
CA LYS A 117 4.91 -6.69 -15.62
C LYS A 117 3.47 -6.30 -15.27
N THR A 118 3.09 -6.42 -13.99
CA THR A 118 1.76 -6.00 -13.53
C THR A 118 1.59 -4.49 -13.66
N TYR A 119 2.61 -3.71 -13.35
CA TYR A 119 2.57 -2.26 -13.54
C TYR A 119 2.48 -1.87 -15.03
N GLU A 120 3.21 -2.56 -15.93
CA GLU A 120 3.06 -2.37 -17.38
C GLU A 120 1.62 -2.67 -17.83
N LEU A 121 1.00 -3.73 -17.31
CA LEU A 121 -0.40 -4.04 -17.55
C LEU A 121 -1.32 -2.89 -17.07
N CYS A 122 -1.08 -2.35 -15.87
CA CYS A 122 -1.84 -1.20 -15.35
C CYS A 122 -1.72 0.03 -16.27
N LYS A 123 -0.53 0.30 -16.81
CA LYS A 123 -0.31 1.39 -17.77
C LYS A 123 -1.06 1.16 -19.08
N ALA A 124 -1.06 -0.09 -19.58
CA ALA A 124 -1.77 -0.44 -20.81
C ALA A 124 -3.30 -0.30 -20.64
N ILE A 125 -3.87 -0.77 -19.55
CA ILE A 125 -5.31 -0.63 -19.24
C ILE A 125 -5.68 0.82 -18.95
N ASN A 126 -4.81 1.53 -18.20
CA ASN A 126 -4.95 2.93 -17.80
C ASN A 126 -6.33 3.26 -17.17
N LEU A 127 -6.66 2.55 -16.10
CA LEU A 127 -7.95 2.68 -15.39
C LEU A 127 -8.29 4.13 -15.02
N VAL A 128 -7.28 4.93 -14.66
CA VAL A 128 -7.47 6.33 -14.26
C VAL A 128 -7.99 7.20 -15.40
N LYS A 129 -7.53 6.96 -16.64
CA LYS A 129 -7.92 7.78 -17.80
C LYS A 129 -9.06 7.18 -18.61
N ASN A 130 -9.10 5.86 -18.74
CA ASN A 130 -10.02 5.19 -19.64
C ASN A 130 -11.40 4.93 -19.05
N VAL A 131 -11.56 5.09 -17.72
CA VAL A 131 -12.84 4.95 -17.05
C VAL A 131 -13.49 6.31 -16.87
N ALA A 132 -14.54 6.59 -17.64
CA ALA A 132 -15.28 7.85 -17.57
C ALA A 132 -16.38 7.85 -16.49
N ASP A 133 -16.59 6.73 -15.77
CA ASP A 133 -17.60 6.64 -14.71
C ASP A 133 -17.26 7.58 -13.55
N THR A 134 -18.20 8.49 -13.24
CA THR A 134 -18.01 9.53 -12.22
C THR A 134 -17.86 8.98 -10.81
N LYS A 135 -18.51 7.84 -10.50
CA LYS A 135 -18.39 7.18 -9.18
C LYS A 135 -17.01 6.57 -9.03
N TYR A 136 -16.51 5.95 -10.11
CA TYR A 136 -15.17 5.38 -10.11
C TYR A 136 -14.09 6.46 -9.98
N GLN A 137 -14.24 7.58 -10.69
CA GLN A 137 -13.32 8.72 -10.54
C GLN A 137 -13.37 9.32 -9.11
N ALA A 138 -14.55 9.43 -8.51
CA ALA A 138 -14.69 9.86 -7.13
C ALA A 138 -14.01 8.89 -6.14
N LEU A 139 -14.12 7.57 -6.38
CA LEU A 139 -13.40 6.56 -5.59
C LEU A 139 -11.87 6.73 -5.71
N ILE A 140 -11.35 6.94 -6.93
CA ILE A 140 -9.92 7.16 -7.14
C ILE A 140 -9.42 8.39 -6.36
N GLU A 141 -10.14 9.50 -6.44
CA GLU A 141 -9.77 10.71 -5.71
C GLU A 141 -9.82 10.52 -4.18
N GLU A 142 -10.83 9.82 -3.68
CA GLU A 142 -10.91 9.47 -2.26
C GLU A 142 -9.71 8.62 -1.82
N LEU A 143 -9.35 7.59 -2.61
CA LEU A 143 -8.22 6.73 -2.31
C LEU A 143 -6.88 7.49 -2.37
N ARG A 144 -6.71 8.40 -3.32
CA ARG A 144 -5.53 9.28 -3.40
C ARG A 144 -5.38 10.13 -2.16
N GLN A 145 -6.49 10.75 -1.71
CA GLN A 145 -6.46 11.57 -0.50
C GLN A 145 -6.09 10.74 0.73
N MET A 146 -6.70 9.57 0.90
CA MET A 146 -6.39 8.66 2.02
C MET A 146 -4.93 8.21 2.00
N VAL A 147 -4.37 7.90 0.83
CA VAL A 147 -2.94 7.56 0.65
C VAL A 147 -2.07 8.75 1.04
N ALA A 148 -2.40 9.96 0.60
CA ALA A 148 -1.65 11.17 0.93
C ALA A 148 -1.66 11.45 2.44
N ASP A 149 -2.82 11.31 3.10
CA ASP A 149 -2.97 11.51 4.54
C ASP A 149 -2.14 10.49 5.34
N LYS A 150 -2.22 9.21 4.98
CA LYS A 150 -1.42 8.14 5.60
C LYS A 150 0.06 8.36 5.40
N LEU A 151 0.47 8.76 4.19
CA LEU A 151 1.86 9.05 3.86
C LEU A 151 2.41 10.21 4.70
N ALA A 152 1.64 11.29 4.85
CA ALA A 152 2.00 12.44 5.69
C ALA A 152 2.16 12.00 7.15
N TYR A 153 1.21 11.21 7.66
CA TYR A 153 1.28 10.65 9.01
C TYR A 153 2.53 9.78 9.22
N MET A 154 2.84 8.86 8.30
CA MET A 154 4.00 7.98 8.41
C MET A 154 5.32 8.76 8.38
N LYS A 155 5.44 9.77 7.52
CA LYS A 155 6.61 10.66 7.48
C LYS A 155 6.79 11.42 8.80
N ASP A 156 5.72 11.95 9.37
CA ASP A 156 5.76 12.66 10.68
C ASP A 156 6.18 11.71 11.81
N VAL A 157 5.60 10.50 11.85
CA VAL A 157 5.97 9.47 12.85
C VAL A 157 7.44 9.09 12.74
N ASN A 158 7.94 8.84 11.52
CA ASN A 158 9.34 8.47 11.32
C ASN A 158 10.30 9.63 11.66
N ALA A 159 9.95 10.86 11.29
CA ALA A 159 10.71 12.04 11.67
C ALA A 159 10.80 12.23 13.20
N ARG A 160 9.69 12.02 13.92
CA ARG A 160 9.67 12.07 15.40
C ARG A 160 10.51 10.96 16.01
N LYS A 161 10.45 9.73 15.48
CA LYS A 161 11.30 8.62 15.94
C LYS A 161 12.78 8.94 15.75
N ALA A 162 13.19 9.41 14.59
CA ALA A 162 14.57 9.80 14.31
C ALA A 162 15.04 10.93 15.24
N THR A 163 14.20 11.94 15.50
CA THR A 163 14.52 13.04 16.41
C THR A 163 14.65 12.57 17.85
N SER A 164 13.74 11.70 18.32
CA SER A 164 13.77 11.15 19.67
C SER A 164 15.02 10.30 19.90
N PHE A 165 15.40 9.47 18.92
CA PHE A 165 16.62 8.68 18.96
C PHE A 165 17.88 9.56 18.96
N GLY A 166 17.92 10.57 18.09
CA GLY A 166 18.99 11.57 18.07
C GLY A 166 19.14 12.33 19.39
N MET A 167 18.03 12.70 20.04
CA MET A 167 18.03 13.34 21.36
C MET A 167 18.58 12.41 22.45
N LEU A 168 18.23 11.11 22.40
CA LEU A 168 18.73 10.12 23.36
C LEU A 168 20.24 9.89 23.19
N LEU A 169 20.75 9.90 21.95
CA LEU A 169 22.18 9.70 21.67
C LEU A 169 23.03 10.96 21.85
N LYS A 170 22.45 12.16 21.70
CA LYS A 170 23.19 13.42 21.74
C LYS A 170 24.12 13.58 22.96
N PRO A 171 23.69 13.31 24.22
CA PRO A 171 24.57 13.42 25.38
C PRO A 171 25.81 12.51 25.31
N TYR A 172 25.66 11.33 24.67
CA TYR A 172 26.76 10.36 24.52
C TYR A 172 27.71 10.76 23.38
N LEU A 173 27.17 11.31 22.29
CA LEU A 173 27.97 11.83 21.17
C LEU A 173 28.76 13.09 21.57
N ASP A 174 28.11 14.00 22.35
CA ASP A 174 28.76 15.21 22.86
C ASP A 174 29.88 14.84 23.84
N ALA A 175 29.69 13.83 24.70
CA ALA A 175 30.70 13.31 25.59
C ALA A 175 31.87 12.63 24.82
N ALA A 176 31.57 11.88 23.76
CA ALA A 176 32.54 11.19 22.91
C ALA A 176 33.39 12.17 22.07
N GLY A 177 32.82 13.31 21.66
CA GLY A 177 33.51 14.35 20.88
C GLY A 177 34.52 15.15 21.70
N ASN A 178 34.37 15.15 23.04
CA ASN A 178 35.24 15.87 23.95
C ASN A 178 36.41 15.03 24.54
N GLU A 179 36.34 13.70 24.43
CA GLU A 179 37.40 12.80 24.90
C GLU A 179 37.74 11.81 23.77
N ALA A 180 39.04 11.79 23.38
CA ALA A 180 39.55 10.87 22.35
C ALA A 180 39.45 9.36 22.72
N ASN A 181 38.85 9.03 23.84
CA ASN A 181 38.58 7.67 24.30
C ASN A 181 37.11 7.53 24.70
N ILE A 182 36.32 6.99 23.79
CA ILE A 182 34.98 6.47 24.15
C ILE A 182 35.23 5.34 25.15
N SER A 183 34.90 5.54 26.42
CA SER A 183 35.05 4.49 27.42
C SER A 183 34.14 3.29 27.04
N GLN A 184 34.62 2.09 27.33
CA GLN A 184 33.87 0.86 27.08
C GLN A 184 32.49 0.90 27.80
N GLU A 185 32.39 1.66 28.87
CA GLU A 185 31.18 1.93 29.63
C GLU A 185 30.18 2.81 28.86
N ALA A 186 30.67 3.82 28.09
CA ALA A 186 29.82 4.63 27.21
C ALA A 186 29.28 3.81 26.04
N LEU A 187 30.09 2.94 25.45
CA LEU A 187 29.64 2.01 24.38
C LEU A 187 28.58 1.03 24.91
N THR A 188 28.76 0.50 26.13
CA THR A 188 27.77 -0.41 26.76
C THR A 188 26.46 0.32 27.04
N ARG A 189 26.51 1.57 27.49
CA ARG A 189 25.29 2.38 27.72
C ARG A 189 24.57 2.72 26.41
N ILE A 190 25.29 3.02 25.34
CA ILE A 190 24.72 3.23 23.99
C ILE A 190 24.08 1.94 23.49
N SER A 191 24.74 0.79 23.63
CA SER A 191 24.20 -0.51 23.23
C SER A 191 22.91 -0.84 24.01
N ASN A 192 22.90 -0.64 25.32
CA ASN A 192 21.71 -0.86 26.14
C ASN A 192 20.56 0.10 25.75
N ALA A 193 20.87 1.38 25.49
CA ALA A 193 19.86 2.34 25.04
C ALA A 193 19.28 1.97 23.65
N ILE A 194 20.09 1.41 22.76
CA ILE A 194 19.64 0.88 21.46
C ILE A 194 18.77 -0.37 21.66
N GLU A 195 19.14 -1.28 22.58
CA GLU A 195 18.37 -2.48 22.87
C GLU A 195 17.04 -2.20 23.58
N GLU A 196 17.02 -1.17 24.44
CA GLU A 196 15.79 -0.70 25.11
C GLU A 196 14.87 0.08 24.14
N TYR A 197 15.43 0.71 23.11
CA TYR A 197 14.65 1.35 22.06
C TYR A 197 14.05 0.28 21.12
N LYS A 198 13.03 -0.43 21.60
CA LYS A 198 12.13 -1.19 20.73
C LYS A 198 11.14 -0.18 20.13
N PRO A 199 11.19 0.10 18.83
CA PRO A 199 10.10 0.85 18.20
C PRO A 199 8.82 0.07 18.53
N ASP A 200 7.83 0.76 19.09
CA ASP A 200 6.52 0.18 19.37
C ASP A 200 6.12 -0.67 18.16
N LYS A 201 5.87 -1.95 18.41
CA LYS A 201 5.37 -2.85 17.37
C LYS A 201 4.17 -2.14 16.77
N VAL A 202 4.26 -1.83 15.49
CA VAL A 202 3.12 -1.34 14.71
C VAL A 202 1.98 -2.30 15.02
N VAL A 203 1.00 -1.84 15.76
CA VAL A 203 -0.22 -2.60 16.01
C VAL A 203 -0.89 -2.69 14.65
N THR A 204 -0.69 -3.80 13.99
CA THR A 204 -1.50 -4.20 12.85
C THR A 204 -2.90 -4.45 13.38
N MET A 205 -3.77 -3.45 13.21
CA MET A 205 -5.22 -3.62 13.32
C MET A 205 -5.77 -4.29 12.07
#